data_ce15d0945403db77438a022a5a377761
#
_entry.id   ce15d0945403db77438a022a5a377761
#
_cell.length_a   1.000
_cell.length_b   1.000
_cell.length_c   1.000
_cell.angle_alpha   90.00
_cell.angle_beta   90.00
_cell.angle_gamma   90.00
#
_symmetry.space_group_name_H-M   'P 1'
#
loop_
_entity.id
_entity.type
_entity.pdbx_description
1 polymer ?
#
loop_
_entity_poly.entity_id
_entity_poly.type
_entity_poly.pdbx_seq_one_letter_code
_entity_poly.pdbx_strand_id
1 'polypeptide(L)'
;MQPDQNDPSHCELYFKEGAHGDQFGGATIEYDANYALHPYYADGVACDKVGGVPTMTFSLPATQRYNAAAHAGIGCVPMTAATRSRTETNLPFMVAVGALRLQFYTTETDPVKVTGLRFIANGDEGVAGAAAVAMNYLEEGQSGEPRLTMAADAAKEVAVDCGEGVVLSTDADYPTQFAVALPPQTFDQGFTIELTDDRGRTMEVTKPAESASPVTIVRREFYAMKAIEFKPEPEAVDLGKPANCYVVSQAGTYMFPAELVDGTAIKGSFDKVDWTWRTTGVELSDIAYVDGYIRFTVKKFVKGNASISAYDAQQHLMLYNWHIW
;
A
#
# COMPACT_ATOMS: atom_id res chain seq x y z
N MET A 1 18.54 -8.34 21.26
CA MET A 1 19.51 -8.89 20.29
C MET A 1 20.44 -7.77 19.88
N GLN A 2 21.74 -7.89 20.09
CA GLN A 2 22.72 -6.94 19.56
C GLN A 2 23.54 -7.67 18.52
N PRO A 3 23.73 -7.11 17.30
CA PRO A 3 24.63 -7.69 16.31
C PRO A 3 26.06 -7.70 16.88
N ASP A 4 26.80 -8.76 16.63
CA ASP A 4 28.24 -8.76 16.86
C ASP A 4 28.86 -7.67 15.97
N GLN A 5 29.62 -6.75 16.59
CA GLN A 5 30.26 -5.65 15.86
C GLN A 5 31.32 -6.12 14.84
N ASN A 6 31.81 -7.35 15.00
CA ASN A 6 32.84 -7.93 14.15
C ASN A 6 32.29 -8.92 13.11
N ASP A 7 31.07 -9.43 13.32
CA ASP A 7 30.38 -10.32 12.39
C ASP A 7 28.87 -10.04 12.39
N PRO A 8 28.37 -9.21 11.46
CA PRO A 8 26.96 -8.86 11.40
C PRO A 8 26.03 -10.03 11.04
N SER A 9 26.57 -11.19 10.66
CA SER A 9 25.80 -12.43 10.48
C SER A 9 25.57 -13.17 11.78
N HIS A 10 26.29 -12.79 12.84
CA HIS A 10 26.15 -13.33 14.20
C HIS A 10 25.49 -12.29 15.10
N CYS A 11 24.55 -12.70 15.90
CA CYS A 11 24.01 -11.91 16.98
C CYS A 11 24.03 -12.69 18.29
N GLU A 12 24.53 -12.06 19.35
CA GLU A 12 24.43 -12.63 20.67
C GLU A 12 23.04 -12.40 21.25
N LEU A 13 22.43 -13.47 21.73
CA LEU A 13 21.16 -13.44 22.45
C LEU A 13 21.45 -13.30 23.93
N TYR A 14 21.18 -12.11 24.47
CA TYR A 14 21.21 -11.91 25.92
C TYR A 14 19.84 -12.24 26.49
N PHE A 15 19.77 -13.29 27.29
CA PHE A 15 18.61 -13.50 28.16
C PHE A 15 18.67 -12.47 29.28
N LYS A 16 17.61 -11.69 29.47
CA LYS A 16 17.52 -10.79 30.60
C LYS A 16 17.45 -11.64 31.85
N GLU A 17 18.36 -11.39 32.81
CA GLU A 17 18.39 -12.10 34.08
C GLU A 17 17.00 -12.01 34.75
N GLY A 18 16.39 -13.17 35.12
CA GLY A 18 15.02 -13.25 35.62
C GLY A 18 13.93 -13.43 34.55
N ALA A 19 14.25 -13.32 33.27
CA ALA A 19 13.36 -13.71 32.19
C ALA A 19 13.62 -15.17 31.80
N HIS A 20 13.52 -16.08 32.76
CA HIS A 20 13.27 -17.47 32.41
C HIS A 20 11.95 -17.50 31.67
N GLY A 21 11.89 -18.11 30.48
CA GLY A 21 10.74 -18.12 29.58
C GLY A 21 9.43 -18.68 30.13
N ASP A 22 9.28 -18.65 31.40
CA ASP A 22 8.24 -19.31 32.19
C ASP A 22 7.20 -18.33 32.74
N GLN A 23 7.40 -17.01 32.61
CA GLN A 23 6.44 -16.04 33.14
C GLN A 23 5.97 -15.06 32.07
N PHE A 24 4.82 -15.33 31.51
CA PHE A 24 4.04 -14.39 30.72
C PHE A 24 2.72 -14.15 31.44
N GLY A 25 2.37 -12.87 31.71
CA GLY A 25 1.10 -12.53 32.30
C GLY A 25 0.82 -13.07 33.70
N GLY A 26 1.85 -13.43 34.49
CA GLY A 26 1.71 -13.97 35.83
C GLY A 26 1.43 -15.47 35.91
N ALA A 27 1.37 -16.18 34.80
CA ALA A 27 1.31 -17.64 34.76
C ALA A 27 2.66 -18.22 34.36
N THR A 28 3.05 -19.34 34.98
CA THR A 28 4.24 -20.09 34.57
C THR A 28 3.86 -20.96 33.38
N ILE A 29 4.48 -20.73 32.23
CA ILE A 29 4.29 -21.53 31.03
C ILE A 29 5.56 -22.38 30.81
N GLU A 30 5.42 -23.70 30.80
CA GLU A 30 6.51 -24.58 30.42
C GLU A 30 6.51 -24.76 28.89
N TYR A 31 7.68 -24.52 28.30
CA TYR A 31 7.94 -24.76 26.89
C TYR A 31 8.95 -25.90 26.74
N ASP A 32 8.71 -26.81 25.80
CA ASP A 32 9.60 -27.93 25.49
C ASP A 32 10.73 -27.57 24.54
N ALA A 33 10.71 -26.35 23.99
CA ALA A 33 11.64 -25.84 22.98
C ALA A 33 11.95 -24.34 23.21
N ASN A 34 12.92 -23.82 22.44
CA ASN A 34 13.26 -22.41 22.43
C ASN A 34 12.58 -21.70 21.25
N TYR A 35 12.05 -20.52 21.47
CA TYR A 35 11.37 -19.71 20.46
C TYR A 35 11.93 -18.29 20.41
N ALA A 36 12.05 -17.73 19.21
CA ALA A 36 12.56 -16.37 19.03
C ALA A 36 11.89 -15.66 17.85
N LEU A 37 11.86 -14.32 17.92
CA LEU A 37 11.42 -13.40 16.85
C LEU A 37 12.52 -12.38 16.56
N HIS A 38 12.75 -12.10 15.30
CA HIS A 38 13.65 -11.02 14.84
C HIS A 38 13.00 -10.24 13.67
N PRO A 39 13.06 -8.89 13.61
CA PRO A 39 13.53 -8.03 14.68
C PRO A 39 12.58 -8.08 15.90
N TYR A 40 13.11 -7.78 17.06
CA TYR A 40 12.29 -7.68 18.26
C TYR A 40 11.51 -6.35 18.20
N TYR A 41 10.20 -6.44 18.17
CA TYR A 41 9.30 -5.29 18.26
C TYR A 41 8.98 -5.05 19.73
N ALA A 42 9.29 -3.86 20.23
CA ALA A 42 9.14 -3.52 21.65
C ALA A 42 7.69 -3.62 22.13
N ASP A 43 6.73 -3.37 21.23
CA ASP A 43 5.30 -3.37 21.54
C ASP A 43 4.59 -4.56 20.90
N GLY A 44 3.85 -5.32 21.70
CA GLY A 44 2.97 -6.38 21.23
C GLY A 44 3.60 -7.74 20.96
N VAL A 45 4.90 -7.95 21.30
CA VAL A 45 5.50 -9.28 21.20
C VAL A 45 5.16 -10.09 22.46
N ALA A 46 4.49 -11.20 22.25
CA ALA A 46 4.20 -12.18 23.29
C ALA A 46 4.37 -13.60 22.74
N CYS A 47 4.59 -14.55 23.62
CA CYS A 47 4.54 -15.98 23.30
C CYS A 47 3.68 -16.66 24.36
N ASP A 48 2.53 -17.16 23.94
CA ASP A 48 1.54 -17.84 24.79
C ASP A 48 1.12 -19.17 24.19
N LYS A 49 0.47 -20.04 24.98
CA LYS A 49 -0.13 -21.27 24.47
C LYS A 49 -1.57 -21.01 24.04
N VAL A 50 -1.82 -21.03 22.75
CA VAL A 50 -3.15 -20.93 22.15
C VAL A 50 -3.63 -22.34 21.79
N GLY A 51 -4.68 -22.81 22.47
CA GLY A 51 -5.13 -24.21 22.29
C GLY A 51 -4.07 -25.26 22.61
N GLY A 52 -3.13 -24.95 23.50
CA GLY A 52 -2.02 -25.82 23.86
C GLY A 52 -0.78 -25.67 22.97
N VAL A 53 -0.86 -24.92 21.87
CA VAL A 53 0.26 -24.69 20.94
C VAL A 53 0.99 -23.41 21.30
N PRO A 54 2.31 -23.41 21.50
CA PRO A 54 3.09 -22.19 21.65
C PRO A 54 2.91 -21.30 20.43
N THR A 55 2.43 -20.07 20.65
CA THR A 55 2.08 -19.14 19.60
C THR A 55 2.74 -17.81 19.89
N MET A 56 3.55 -17.33 18.94
CA MET A 56 4.16 -16.02 19.00
C MET A 56 3.27 -15.00 18.30
N THR A 57 2.95 -13.92 19.02
CA THR A 57 2.18 -12.80 18.50
C THR A 57 3.07 -11.57 18.38
N PHE A 58 2.85 -10.76 17.35
CA PHE A 58 3.55 -9.52 17.09
C PHE A 58 2.72 -8.65 16.15
N SER A 59 3.15 -7.43 15.91
CA SER A 59 2.48 -6.54 14.97
C SER A 59 3.32 -6.37 13.70
N LEU A 60 2.73 -6.55 12.52
CA LEU A 60 3.32 -6.08 11.28
C LEU A 60 3.11 -4.57 11.17
N PRO A 61 4.16 -3.77 10.90
CA PRO A 61 4.02 -2.32 10.88
C PRO A 61 3.14 -1.86 9.73
N ALA A 62 2.25 -0.90 10.00
CA ALA A 62 1.45 -0.22 8.98
C ALA A 62 2.31 0.69 8.09
N THR A 63 3.52 1.04 8.54
CA THR A 63 4.49 1.82 7.76
C THR A 63 5.83 1.09 7.76
N GLN A 64 6.31 0.77 6.59
CA GLN A 64 7.64 0.24 6.33
C GLN A 64 8.55 1.37 5.85
N ARG A 65 9.88 1.23 6.00
CA ARG A 65 10.83 2.22 5.51
C ARG A 65 11.58 1.72 4.30
N TYR A 66 11.73 2.58 3.32
CA TYR A 66 12.62 2.32 2.19
C TYR A 66 14.07 2.15 2.68
N ASN A 67 14.75 1.14 2.13
CA ASN A 67 16.15 0.87 2.43
C ASN A 67 16.99 0.91 1.15
N ALA A 68 17.69 2.01 0.95
CA ALA A 68 18.53 2.21 -0.23
C ALA A 68 19.68 1.21 -0.36
N ALA A 69 20.22 0.71 0.76
CA ALA A 69 21.32 -0.25 0.74
C ALA A 69 20.90 -1.65 0.28
N ALA A 70 19.64 -2.00 0.47
CA ALA A 70 19.07 -3.26 0.01
C ALA A 70 18.46 -3.17 -1.40
N HIS A 71 18.51 -2.01 -2.05
CA HIS A 71 17.86 -1.69 -3.33
C HIS A 71 16.35 -1.94 -3.37
N ALA A 72 15.77 -2.28 -2.25
CA ALA A 72 14.37 -2.56 -2.10
C ALA A 72 13.99 -2.24 -0.65
N GLY A 73 12.98 -1.41 -0.47
CA GLY A 73 12.59 -0.92 0.83
C GLY A 73 11.86 -1.96 1.65
N ILE A 74 12.57 -2.94 2.17
CA ILE A 74 11.99 -3.84 3.16
C ILE A 74 12.42 -3.34 4.54
N GLY A 75 11.64 -2.45 5.12
CA GLY A 75 11.92 -1.87 6.42
C GLY A 75 11.89 -2.89 7.57
N CYS A 76 11.16 -4.00 7.42
CA CYS A 76 11.02 -4.99 8.45
C CYS A 76 10.54 -6.33 7.89
N VAL A 77 11.39 -7.33 7.96
CA VAL A 77 11.07 -8.70 7.56
C VAL A 77 11.09 -9.56 8.82
N PRO A 78 9.93 -9.92 9.40
CA PRO A 78 9.89 -10.75 10.58
C PRO A 78 10.42 -12.16 10.27
N MET A 79 11.30 -12.61 11.14
CA MET A 79 11.83 -13.97 11.13
C MET A 79 11.53 -14.62 12.47
N THR A 80 11.05 -15.85 12.45
CA THR A 80 10.85 -16.64 13.65
C THR A 80 11.82 -17.81 13.69
N ALA A 81 12.21 -18.22 14.87
CA ALA A 81 13.00 -19.42 15.09
C ALA A 81 12.34 -20.29 16.16
N ALA A 82 12.35 -21.58 15.93
CA ALA A 82 11.98 -22.60 16.89
C ALA A 82 13.06 -23.68 16.93
N THR A 83 13.20 -24.35 18.08
CA THR A 83 14.03 -25.53 18.21
C THR A 83 13.15 -26.76 18.50
N ARG A 84 13.68 -27.97 18.41
CA ARG A 84 12.96 -29.20 18.78
C ARG A 84 13.03 -29.52 20.26
N SER A 85 13.96 -28.90 20.98
CA SER A 85 14.13 -29.09 22.41
C SER A 85 14.78 -27.87 23.06
N ARG A 86 14.65 -27.75 24.38
CA ARG A 86 15.31 -26.70 25.17
C ARG A 86 16.86 -26.80 25.16
N THR A 87 17.40 -27.93 24.83
CA THR A 87 18.86 -28.13 24.78
C THR A 87 19.49 -27.70 23.48
N GLU A 88 18.69 -27.45 22.44
CA GLU A 88 19.17 -26.89 21.20
C GLU A 88 19.38 -25.39 21.35
N THR A 89 20.62 -24.95 21.19
CA THR A 89 21.00 -23.52 21.29
C THR A 89 21.11 -22.83 19.95
N ASN A 90 21.11 -23.59 18.85
CA ASN A 90 21.09 -23.03 17.51
C ASN A 90 19.66 -22.66 17.10
N LEU A 91 19.38 -21.38 16.90
CA LEU A 91 18.07 -20.86 16.50
C LEU A 91 18.02 -20.63 14.99
N PRO A 92 17.40 -21.55 14.22
CA PRO A 92 17.29 -21.42 12.77
C PRO A 92 16.22 -20.38 12.41
N PHE A 93 16.60 -19.12 12.25
CA PHE A 93 15.66 -18.08 11.86
C PHE A 93 15.12 -18.28 10.45
N MET A 94 13.82 -18.27 10.32
CA MET A 94 13.08 -18.38 9.06
C MET A 94 12.21 -17.16 8.84
N VAL A 95 12.29 -16.58 7.65
CA VAL A 95 11.42 -15.46 7.23
C VAL A 95 9.96 -15.89 7.27
N ALA A 96 9.10 -15.09 7.89
CA ALA A 96 7.68 -15.39 8.03
C ALA A 96 6.82 -14.76 6.92
N VAL A 97 7.35 -13.80 6.14
CA VAL A 97 6.65 -13.05 5.09
C VAL A 97 7.22 -13.34 3.71
N GLY A 98 6.50 -12.93 2.68
CA GLY A 98 7.00 -12.71 1.33
C GLY A 98 7.10 -11.21 1.03
N ALA A 99 7.34 -10.85 -0.22
CA ALA A 99 7.37 -9.46 -0.62
C ALA A 99 6.85 -9.23 -2.05
N LEU A 100 6.23 -8.08 -2.24
CA LEU A 100 5.92 -7.53 -3.55
C LEU A 100 7.08 -6.63 -3.98
N ARG A 101 7.67 -6.91 -5.15
CA ARG A 101 8.68 -6.06 -5.78
C ARG A 101 8.05 -5.23 -6.87
N LEU A 102 8.09 -3.93 -6.68
CA LEU A 102 7.59 -2.92 -7.59
C LEU A 102 8.76 -2.25 -8.30
N GLN A 103 8.57 -1.88 -9.56
CA GLN A 103 9.59 -1.31 -10.42
C GLN A 103 9.00 -0.10 -11.14
N PHE A 104 9.55 1.09 -10.91
CA PHE A 104 9.07 2.32 -11.51
C PHE A 104 10.19 3.07 -12.21
N TYR A 105 9.85 3.72 -13.33
CA TYR A 105 10.72 4.64 -14.05
C TYR A 105 9.92 5.87 -14.49
N THR A 106 10.59 6.91 -14.96
CA THR A 106 9.95 8.12 -15.46
C THR A 106 10.54 8.52 -16.81
N THR A 107 9.75 9.16 -17.65
CA THR A 107 10.21 9.82 -18.89
C THR A 107 10.26 11.34 -18.74
N GLU A 108 10.00 11.87 -17.54
CA GLU A 108 10.12 13.30 -17.27
C GLU A 108 11.60 13.74 -17.33
N THR A 109 11.86 14.94 -17.86
CA THR A 109 13.22 15.51 -17.95
C THR A 109 13.73 15.96 -16.60
N ASP A 110 12.83 16.43 -15.72
CA ASP A 110 13.16 16.80 -14.36
C ASP A 110 13.15 15.58 -13.45
N PRO A 111 14.07 15.48 -12.50
CA PRO A 111 14.08 14.36 -11.56
C PRO A 111 12.74 14.23 -10.81
N VAL A 112 12.21 13.04 -10.77
CA VAL A 112 11.02 12.67 -9.98
C VAL A 112 11.49 11.92 -8.74
N LYS A 113 11.07 12.37 -7.56
CA LYS A 113 11.38 11.71 -6.29
C LYS A 113 10.11 11.18 -5.65
N VAL A 114 10.00 9.88 -5.49
CA VAL A 114 8.91 9.23 -4.76
C VAL A 114 9.16 9.37 -3.26
N THR A 115 8.27 10.04 -2.56
CA THR A 115 8.31 10.25 -1.11
C THR A 115 7.52 9.22 -0.33
N GLY A 116 6.53 8.59 -0.97
CA GLY A 116 5.70 7.58 -0.35
C GLY A 116 5.08 6.62 -1.37
N LEU A 117 4.83 5.43 -0.88
CA LEU A 117 4.11 4.39 -1.61
C LEU A 117 3.12 3.75 -0.66
N ARG A 118 1.90 3.45 -1.12
CA ARG A 118 0.90 2.67 -0.38
C ARG A 118 0.53 1.44 -1.18
N PHE A 119 0.47 0.31 -0.50
CA PHE A 119 -0.15 -0.90 -0.97
C PHE A 119 -1.51 -1.05 -0.31
N ILE A 120 -2.55 -1.32 -1.07
CA ILE A 120 -3.93 -1.46 -0.61
C ILE A 120 -4.49 -2.77 -1.18
N ALA A 121 -4.86 -3.71 -0.32
CA ALA A 121 -5.60 -4.90 -0.73
C ALA A 121 -7.02 -4.51 -1.14
N ASN A 122 -7.48 -4.96 -2.31
CA ASN A 122 -8.83 -4.65 -2.80
C ASN A 122 -9.90 -5.56 -2.20
N GLY A 123 -9.49 -6.64 -1.54
CA GLY A 123 -10.36 -7.59 -0.84
C GLY A 123 -10.34 -7.39 0.68
N ASP A 124 -10.46 -8.49 1.40
CA ASP A 124 -10.48 -8.53 2.87
C ASP A 124 -9.13 -8.97 3.47
N GLU A 125 -8.08 -9.04 2.64
CA GLU A 125 -6.77 -9.50 3.07
C GLU A 125 -6.08 -8.47 3.98
N GLY A 126 -5.84 -8.84 5.24
CA GLY A 126 -5.09 -8.03 6.19
C GLY A 126 -3.60 -8.06 5.87
N VAL A 127 -2.94 -6.89 5.85
CA VAL A 127 -1.51 -6.76 5.50
C VAL A 127 -0.67 -6.10 6.57
N ALA A 128 -1.28 -5.42 7.54
CA ALA A 128 -0.60 -4.79 8.67
C ALA A 128 -1.43 -4.92 9.95
N GLY A 129 -0.78 -4.87 11.12
CA GLY A 129 -1.42 -5.03 12.41
C GLY A 129 -1.07 -6.36 13.08
N ALA A 130 -1.93 -6.83 13.97
CA ALA A 130 -1.65 -8.01 14.78
C ALA A 130 -1.52 -9.29 13.94
N ALA A 131 -0.46 -10.02 14.19
CA ALA A 131 -0.11 -11.26 13.51
C ALA A 131 0.32 -12.32 14.52
N ALA A 132 0.17 -13.58 14.14
CA ALA A 132 0.55 -14.72 14.97
C ALA A 132 1.28 -15.80 14.14
N VAL A 133 2.20 -16.49 14.79
CA VAL A 133 2.87 -17.69 14.25
C VAL A 133 2.79 -18.80 15.29
N ALA A 134 2.20 -19.94 14.92
CA ALA A 134 2.26 -21.14 15.73
C ALA A 134 3.69 -21.71 15.69
N MET A 135 4.33 -21.84 16.85
CA MET A 135 5.77 -22.14 16.96
C MET A 135 6.10 -23.63 16.94
N ASN A 136 5.10 -24.48 16.83
CA ASN A 136 5.26 -25.93 16.74
C ASN A 136 5.52 -26.44 15.32
N TYR A 137 5.88 -25.59 14.38
CA TYR A 137 6.04 -25.97 12.97
C TYR A 137 7.16 -26.99 12.68
N LEU A 138 8.07 -27.21 13.63
CA LEU A 138 9.11 -28.24 13.55
C LEU A 138 8.68 -29.60 14.14
N GLU A 139 7.51 -29.68 14.75
CA GLU A 139 7.00 -30.96 15.30
C GLU A 139 6.64 -31.96 14.18
N GLU A 140 6.56 -33.20 14.53
CA GLU A 140 6.19 -34.28 13.61
C GLU A 140 4.77 -34.02 13.04
N GLY A 141 4.62 -34.13 11.72
CA GLY A 141 3.36 -33.89 11.03
C GLY A 141 3.08 -32.43 10.72
N GLN A 142 3.93 -31.49 11.13
CA GLN A 142 3.83 -30.07 10.78
C GLN A 142 4.60 -29.74 9.48
N SER A 143 4.41 -28.52 8.98
CA SER A 143 4.97 -28.09 7.69
C SER A 143 6.50 -27.94 7.67
N GLY A 144 7.15 -27.91 8.84
CA GLY A 144 8.56 -27.54 8.98
C GLY A 144 8.86 -26.05 8.78
N GLU A 145 7.83 -25.22 8.58
CA GLU A 145 7.95 -23.82 8.22
C GLU A 145 6.93 -22.96 8.98
N PRO A 146 7.33 -21.72 9.38
CA PRO A 146 6.42 -20.81 10.06
C PRO A 146 5.27 -20.40 9.12
N ARG A 147 4.05 -20.43 9.65
CA ARG A 147 2.85 -19.91 9.01
C ARG A 147 2.38 -18.68 9.78
N LEU A 148 2.45 -17.53 9.12
CA LEU A 148 1.93 -16.27 9.65
C LEU A 148 0.43 -16.17 9.37
N THR A 149 -0.33 -15.82 10.40
CA THR A 149 -1.77 -15.55 10.31
C THR A 149 -2.03 -14.14 10.80
N MET A 150 -2.76 -13.36 10.02
CA MET A 150 -3.18 -12.02 10.41
C MET A 150 -4.46 -12.08 11.27
N ALA A 151 -4.61 -11.12 12.19
CA ALA A 151 -5.86 -10.93 12.91
C ALA A 151 -7.00 -10.52 11.95
N ALA A 152 -8.24 -10.81 12.31
CA ALA A 152 -9.40 -10.52 11.48
C ALA A 152 -9.64 -9.01 11.27
N ASP A 153 -9.15 -8.17 12.18
CA ASP A 153 -9.22 -6.71 12.14
C ASP A 153 -7.93 -6.06 11.63
N ALA A 154 -7.03 -6.83 11.04
CA ALA A 154 -5.80 -6.31 10.45
C ALA A 154 -6.10 -5.30 9.34
N ALA A 155 -5.27 -4.27 9.25
CA ALA A 155 -5.40 -3.24 8.22
C ALA A 155 -5.13 -3.83 6.83
N LYS A 156 -5.90 -3.36 5.85
CA LYS A 156 -5.80 -3.77 4.43
C LYS A 156 -4.75 -2.98 3.66
N GLU A 157 -4.08 -2.04 4.31
CA GLU A 157 -3.07 -1.20 3.68
C GLU A 157 -1.76 -1.20 4.48
N VAL A 158 -0.68 -0.97 3.75
CA VAL A 158 0.65 -0.73 4.30
C VAL A 158 1.34 0.34 3.47
N ALA A 159 1.95 1.30 4.16
CA ALA A 159 2.72 2.37 3.55
C ALA A 159 4.22 2.03 3.51
N VAL A 160 4.93 2.60 2.55
CA VAL A 160 6.40 2.66 2.52
C VAL A 160 6.82 4.12 2.56
N ASP A 161 7.45 4.51 3.65
CA ASP A 161 8.05 5.83 3.84
C ASP A 161 9.39 5.87 3.10
N CYS A 162 9.50 6.74 2.11
CA CYS A 162 10.69 6.93 1.30
C CYS A 162 11.59 8.09 1.80
N GLY A 163 11.29 8.68 2.96
CA GLY A 163 12.07 9.77 3.58
C GLY A 163 12.15 10.99 2.67
N GLU A 164 13.38 11.46 2.42
CA GLU A 164 13.65 12.61 1.55
C GLU A 164 13.35 12.37 0.05
N GLY A 165 12.81 11.21 -0.26
CA GLY A 165 12.44 10.81 -1.60
C GLY A 165 13.48 9.94 -2.32
N VAL A 166 12.97 9.01 -3.10
CA VAL A 166 13.73 8.07 -3.93
C VAL A 166 13.63 8.51 -5.39
N VAL A 167 14.76 8.85 -6.00
CA VAL A 167 14.80 9.30 -7.40
C VAL A 167 14.46 8.13 -8.32
N LEU A 168 13.48 8.34 -9.20
CA LEU A 168 13.15 7.37 -10.23
C LEU A 168 14.19 7.37 -11.36
N SER A 169 14.51 6.18 -11.83
CA SER A 169 15.32 6.00 -13.04
C SER A 169 14.58 6.54 -14.27
N THR A 170 15.33 7.10 -15.21
CA THR A 170 14.80 7.46 -16.54
C THR A 170 14.93 6.32 -17.55
N ASP A 171 15.54 5.20 -17.15
CA ASP A 171 15.75 4.02 -17.97
C ASP A 171 14.76 2.92 -17.60
N ALA A 172 13.91 2.55 -18.55
CA ALA A 172 12.91 1.50 -18.37
C ALA A 172 13.51 0.10 -18.19
N ASP A 173 14.72 -0.14 -18.69
CA ASP A 173 15.43 -1.41 -18.55
C ASP A 173 16.10 -1.55 -17.17
N TYR A 174 16.33 -0.41 -16.50
CA TYR A 174 16.91 -0.33 -15.15
C TYR A 174 16.03 0.50 -14.21
N PRO A 175 14.79 0.09 -13.97
CA PRO A 175 13.83 0.85 -13.17
C PRO A 175 14.25 0.89 -11.69
N THR A 176 13.84 1.94 -10.99
CA THR A 176 13.97 2.05 -9.54
C THR A 176 13.08 1.01 -8.87
N GLN A 177 13.63 0.29 -7.91
CA GLN A 177 12.95 -0.81 -7.23
C GLN A 177 12.47 -0.39 -5.84
N PHE A 178 11.26 -0.84 -5.52
CA PHE A 178 10.67 -0.78 -4.19
C PHE A 178 10.23 -2.17 -3.79
N ALA A 179 10.22 -2.47 -2.49
CA ALA A 179 9.64 -3.70 -2.00
C ALA A 179 8.71 -3.43 -0.83
N VAL A 180 7.65 -4.18 -0.78
CA VAL A 180 6.67 -4.19 0.31
C VAL A 180 6.63 -5.58 0.89
N ALA A 181 6.99 -5.73 2.17
CA ALA A 181 6.85 -7.00 2.87
C ALA A 181 5.37 -7.26 3.18
N LEU A 182 4.88 -8.42 2.82
CA LEU A 182 3.48 -8.78 2.92
C LEU A 182 3.31 -10.17 3.54
N PRO A 183 2.23 -10.42 4.29
CA PRO A 183 1.87 -11.75 4.73
C PRO A 183 1.71 -12.70 3.54
N PRO A 184 2.11 -13.98 3.68
CA PRO A 184 1.86 -14.99 2.66
C PRO A 184 0.36 -15.26 2.53
N GLN A 185 -0.24 -14.79 1.44
CA GLN A 185 -1.67 -14.96 1.14
C GLN A 185 -1.96 -14.67 -0.33
N THR A 186 -3.16 -15.00 -0.76
CA THR A 186 -3.66 -14.72 -2.11
C THR A 186 -4.56 -13.50 -2.08
N PHE A 187 -4.35 -12.57 -2.99
CA PHE A 187 -5.16 -11.37 -3.19
C PHE A 187 -6.20 -11.64 -4.28
N ASP A 188 -7.34 -12.22 -3.90
CA ASP A 188 -8.37 -12.66 -4.85
C ASP A 188 -9.06 -11.50 -5.58
N GLN A 189 -9.14 -10.34 -4.94
CA GLN A 189 -9.67 -9.11 -5.54
C GLN A 189 -8.56 -8.21 -6.12
N GLY A 190 -7.32 -8.70 -6.12
CA GLY A 190 -6.15 -7.91 -6.52
C GLY A 190 -5.78 -6.86 -5.48
N PHE A 191 -5.04 -5.86 -5.92
CA PHE A 191 -4.56 -4.78 -5.06
C PHE A 191 -4.33 -3.49 -5.84
N THR A 192 -4.20 -2.39 -5.13
CA THR A 192 -3.88 -1.07 -5.65
C THR A 192 -2.59 -0.56 -5.05
N ILE A 193 -1.75 0.05 -5.87
CA ILE A 193 -0.53 0.76 -5.46
C ILE A 193 -0.72 2.23 -5.75
N GLU A 194 -0.52 3.05 -4.74
CA GLU A 194 -0.49 4.50 -4.86
C GLU A 194 0.93 5.00 -4.63
N LEU A 195 1.45 5.83 -5.53
CA LEU A 195 2.73 6.51 -5.38
C LEU A 195 2.50 8.00 -5.22
N THR A 196 3.29 8.62 -4.34
CA THR A 196 3.31 10.08 -4.17
C THR A 196 4.72 10.59 -4.38
N ASP A 197 4.88 11.64 -5.19
CA ASP A 197 6.18 12.29 -5.38
C ASP A 197 6.40 13.51 -4.44
N ASP A 198 7.57 14.11 -4.52
CA ASP A 198 7.97 15.28 -3.73
C ASP A 198 7.24 16.58 -4.10
N ARG A 199 6.45 16.55 -5.18
CA ARG A 199 5.57 17.64 -5.62
C ARG A 199 4.12 17.42 -5.19
N GLY A 200 3.85 16.32 -4.46
CA GLY A 200 2.49 15.94 -4.04
C GLY A 200 1.63 15.33 -5.15
N ARG A 201 2.22 15.02 -6.32
CA ARG A 201 1.49 14.36 -7.39
C ARG A 201 1.35 12.87 -7.07
N THR A 202 0.21 12.30 -7.38
CA THR A 202 -0.09 10.89 -7.12
C THR A 202 -0.27 10.12 -8.42
N MET A 203 0.08 8.84 -8.38
CA MET A 203 -0.23 7.87 -9.41
C MET A 203 -0.79 6.61 -8.76
N GLU A 204 -1.90 6.14 -9.27
CA GLU A 204 -2.51 4.89 -8.86
C GLU A 204 -2.32 3.81 -9.92
N VAL A 205 -1.97 2.61 -9.48
CA VAL A 205 -1.85 1.42 -10.32
C VAL A 205 -2.63 0.29 -9.70
N THR A 206 -3.72 -0.10 -10.32
CA THR A 206 -4.54 -1.22 -9.87
C THR A 206 -4.15 -2.50 -10.60
N LYS A 207 -3.82 -3.54 -9.85
CA LYS A 207 -3.77 -4.92 -10.32
C LYS A 207 -5.14 -5.54 -10.04
N PRO A 208 -6.00 -5.69 -11.05
CA PRO A 208 -7.36 -6.20 -10.85
C PRO A 208 -7.36 -7.68 -10.49
N ALA A 209 -8.50 -8.14 -10.00
CA ALA A 209 -8.76 -9.56 -9.82
C ALA A 209 -8.63 -10.32 -11.15
N GLU A 210 -7.82 -11.35 -11.15
CA GLU A 210 -7.71 -12.27 -12.28
C GLU A 210 -8.02 -13.68 -11.77
N SER A 211 -9.22 -14.15 -12.03
CA SER A 211 -9.69 -15.46 -11.57
C SER A 211 -8.83 -16.63 -12.05
N ALA A 212 -8.14 -16.47 -13.16
CA ALA A 212 -7.25 -17.49 -13.71
C ALA A 212 -5.82 -17.45 -13.14
N SER A 213 -5.41 -16.33 -12.53
CA SER A 213 -4.06 -16.15 -11.98
C SER A 213 -4.06 -15.08 -10.89
N PRO A 214 -4.63 -15.36 -9.71
CA PRO A 214 -4.62 -14.43 -8.61
C PRO A 214 -3.18 -14.18 -8.14
N VAL A 215 -2.92 -12.99 -7.61
CA VAL A 215 -1.61 -12.68 -7.04
C VAL A 215 -1.47 -13.37 -5.69
N THR A 216 -0.50 -14.27 -5.60
CA THR A 216 -0.17 -14.96 -4.35
C THR A 216 1.20 -14.55 -3.87
N ILE A 217 1.27 -14.01 -2.67
CA ILE A 217 2.52 -13.76 -1.97
C ILE A 217 2.94 -15.04 -1.27
N VAL A 218 4.11 -15.53 -1.63
CA VAL A 218 4.70 -16.75 -1.06
C VAL A 218 5.81 -16.35 -0.09
N ARG A 219 5.88 -17.04 1.04
CA ARG A 219 6.93 -16.84 2.04
C ARG A 219 8.32 -16.97 1.41
N ARG A 220 9.23 -16.06 1.77
CA ARG A 220 10.63 -15.98 1.27
C ARG A 220 10.77 -15.67 -0.22
N GLU A 221 9.70 -15.38 -0.92
CA GLU A 221 9.74 -15.07 -2.34
C GLU A 221 9.36 -13.62 -2.62
N PHE A 222 9.82 -13.12 -3.75
CA PHE A 222 9.39 -11.86 -4.32
C PHE A 222 8.39 -12.13 -5.45
N TYR A 223 7.18 -11.60 -5.31
CA TYR A 223 6.31 -11.42 -6.46
C TYR A 223 6.72 -10.15 -7.17
N ALA A 224 7.27 -10.25 -8.38
CA ALA A 224 7.77 -9.10 -9.13
C ALA A 224 6.74 -8.62 -10.16
N MET A 225 6.39 -7.34 -10.09
CA MET A 225 5.65 -6.67 -11.16
C MET A 225 6.58 -6.21 -12.27
N LYS A 226 6.05 -6.07 -13.49
CA LYS A 226 6.76 -5.43 -14.60
C LYS A 226 7.05 -3.96 -14.26
N ALA A 227 8.06 -3.40 -14.93
CA ALA A 227 8.36 -1.98 -14.82
C ALA A 227 7.17 -1.13 -15.31
N ILE A 228 6.84 -0.10 -14.54
CA ILE A 228 5.71 0.80 -14.76
C ILE A 228 6.26 2.22 -14.87
N GLU A 229 5.85 2.94 -15.89
CA GLU A 229 6.15 4.35 -16.03
C GLU A 229 5.35 5.18 -15.02
N PHE A 230 6.02 6.04 -14.26
CA PHE A 230 5.36 6.98 -13.37
C PHE A 230 4.66 8.07 -14.21
N LYS A 231 3.35 7.98 -14.25
CA LYS A 231 2.45 8.92 -14.92
C LYS A 231 1.42 9.40 -13.91
N PRO A 232 1.79 10.39 -13.09
CA PRO A 232 0.87 10.92 -12.09
C PRO A 232 -0.34 11.55 -12.78
N GLU A 233 -1.46 11.53 -12.09
CA GLU A 233 -2.60 12.29 -12.54
C GLU A 233 -2.22 13.77 -12.64
N PRO A 234 -2.54 14.46 -13.74
CA PRO A 234 -2.26 15.88 -13.86
C PRO A 234 -2.90 16.65 -12.72
N GLU A 235 -2.15 17.56 -12.10
CA GLU A 235 -2.72 18.46 -11.11
C GLU A 235 -3.85 19.27 -11.76
N ALA A 236 -5.03 19.25 -11.11
CA ALA A 236 -6.17 19.99 -11.62
C ALA A 236 -6.05 21.46 -11.26
N VAL A 237 -6.10 22.33 -12.27
CA VAL A 237 -6.15 23.78 -12.08
C VAL A 237 -7.52 24.13 -11.51
N ASP A 238 -7.55 24.70 -10.31
CA ASP A 238 -8.78 25.22 -9.72
C ASP A 238 -9.24 26.47 -10.47
N LEU A 239 -10.41 26.41 -11.08
CA LEU A 239 -11.03 27.50 -11.79
C LEU A 239 -11.73 28.53 -10.87
N GLY A 240 -11.64 28.33 -9.57
CA GLY A 240 -12.02 29.27 -8.53
C GLY A 240 -13.46 29.13 -8.08
N LYS A 241 -14.12 30.27 -7.86
CA LYS A 241 -15.46 30.38 -7.24
C LYS A 241 -16.55 29.73 -8.08
N PRO A 242 -17.67 29.31 -7.45
CA PRO A 242 -18.85 28.82 -8.17
C PRO A 242 -19.32 29.79 -9.25
N ALA A 243 -19.48 29.29 -10.47
CA ALA A 243 -19.91 30.03 -11.62
C ALA A 243 -20.71 29.15 -12.60
N ASN A 244 -21.49 29.76 -13.50
CA ASN A 244 -22.16 29.01 -14.56
C ASN A 244 -21.27 28.77 -15.78
N CYS A 245 -20.14 29.50 -15.85
CA CYS A 245 -19.24 29.47 -16.99
C CYS A 245 -17.80 29.59 -16.52
N TYR A 246 -16.94 28.76 -17.07
CA TYR A 246 -15.50 28.77 -16.81
C TYR A 246 -14.72 28.89 -18.10
N VAL A 247 -13.62 29.65 -18.07
CA VAL A 247 -12.76 29.88 -19.23
C VAL A 247 -11.49 29.06 -19.09
N VAL A 248 -11.18 28.27 -20.11
CA VAL A 248 -9.98 27.43 -20.20
C VAL A 248 -9.15 27.92 -21.39
N SER A 249 -7.87 28.22 -21.17
CA SER A 249 -7.00 28.81 -22.18
C SER A 249 -5.93 27.86 -22.75
N GLN A 250 -5.81 26.64 -22.23
CA GLN A 250 -4.81 25.66 -22.67
C GLN A 250 -5.29 24.22 -22.43
N ALA A 251 -4.55 23.25 -22.93
CA ALA A 251 -4.74 21.85 -22.55
C ALA A 251 -4.32 21.64 -21.11
N GLY A 252 -4.99 20.74 -20.39
CA GLY A 252 -4.72 20.45 -18.98
C GLY A 252 -5.91 19.85 -18.26
N THR A 253 -5.74 19.54 -17.00
CA THR A 253 -6.82 19.11 -16.11
C THR A 253 -7.28 20.29 -15.27
N TYR A 254 -8.58 20.39 -15.09
CA TYR A 254 -9.25 21.49 -14.43
C TYR A 254 -10.27 21.00 -13.44
N MET A 255 -10.54 21.79 -12.40
CA MET A 255 -11.62 21.55 -11.47
C MET A 255 -12.35 22.84 -11.10
N PHE A 256 -13.62 22.70 -10.74
CA PHE A 256 -14.45 23.81 -10.24
C PHE A 256 -15.47 23.28 -9.24
N PRO A 257 -15.93 24.11 -8.27
CA PRO A 257 -16.93 23.71 -7.30
C PRO A 257 -18.24 23.24 -7.94
N ALA A 258 -18.77 22.13 -7.52
CA ALA A 258 -20.08 21.60 -7.94
C ALA A 258 -21.23 22.30 -7.19
N GLU A 259 -21.28 23.63 -7.31
CA GLU A 259 -22.20 24.50 -6.61
C GLU A 259 -22.90 25.46 -7.56
N LEU A 260 -24.00 26.07 -7.10
CA LEU A 260 -24.66 27.20 -7.79
C LEU A 260 -23.82 28.45 -7.65
N VAL A 261 -24.07 29.43 -8.50
CA VAL A 261 -23.34 30.74 -8.55
C VAL A 261 -23.29 31.46 -7.19
N ASP A 262 -24.30 31.28 -6.37
CA ASP A 262 -24.36 31.83 -5.01
C ASP A 262 -23.62 30.99 -3.94
N GLY A 263 -22.96 29.91 -4.34
CA GLY A 263 -22.25 29.00 -3.44
C GLY A 263 -23.16 28.01 -2.71
N THR A 264 -24.42 27.91 -3.09
CA THR A 264 -25.30 26.89 -2.52
C THR A 264 -25.13 25.57 -3.23
N ALA A 265 -25.24 24.48 -2.45
CA ALA A 265 -25.16 23.13 -2.99
C ALA A 265 -26.29 22.85 -3.99
N ILE A 266 -25.97 22.18 -5.08
CA ILE A 266 -26.96 21.70 -6.04
C ILE A 266 -27.88 20.70 -5.33
N LYS A 267 -29.19 20.91 -5.41
CA LYS A 267 -30.15 20.01 -4.80
C LYS A 267 -30.25 18.73 -5.60
N GLY A 268 -30.10 17.62 -4.92
CA GLY A 268 -30.18 16.28 -5.46
C GLY A 268 -28.91 15.48 -5.21
N SER A 269 -29.01 14.16 -5.32
CA SER A 269 -27.85 13.25 -5.29
C SER A 269 -27.47 12.97 -6.73
N PHE A 270 -26.28 13.38 -7.14
CA PHE A 270 -25.74 13.01 -8.45
C PHE A 270 -24.44 12.23 -8.29
N ASP A 271 -24.31 11.20 -9.06
CA ASP A 271 -23.12 10.35 -9.16
C ASP A 271 -22.56 10.33 -10.57
N LYS A 272 -23.39 10.78 -11.55
CA LYS A 272 -22.96 10.88 -12.93
C LYS A 272 -22.77 12.33 -13.33
N VAL A 273 -21.57 12.61 -13.83
CA VAL A 273 -21.22 13.87 -14.48
C VAL A 273 -20.66 13.52 -15.85
N ASP A 274 -21.11 14.24 -16.89
CA ASP A 274 -20.67 13.99 -18.25
C ASP A 274 -20.80 15.27 -19.11
N TRP A 275 -20.11 15.29 -20.26
CA TRP A 275 -20.35 16.36 -21.22
C TRP A 275 -21.72 16.14 -21.91
N THR A 276 -22.45 17.23 -22.11
CA THR A 276 -23.77 17.18 -22.77
C THR A 276 -23.67 17.67 -24.19
N TRP A 277 -22.85 18.68 -24.42
CA TRP A 277 -22.69 19.32 -25.68
C TRP A 277 -21.28 19.91 -25.84
N ARG A 278 -20.76 19.92 -27.05
CA ARG A 278 -19.45 20.49 -27.36
C ARG A 278 -19.35 20.94 -28.82
N THR A 279 -18.55 21.96 -29.08
CA THR A 279 -18.14 22.35 -30.42
C THR A 279 -17.33 21.25 -31.07
N THR A 280 -17.48 21.03 -32.36
CA THR A 280 -16.70 20.03 -33.12
C THR A 280 -15.20 20.27 -32.92
N GLY A 281 -14.52 19.22 -32.55
CA GLY A 281 -13.06 19.22 -32.26
C GLY A 281 -12.67 19.53 -30.82
N VAL A 282 -13.58 20.00 -29.97
CA VAL A 282 -13.37 20.10 -28.52
C VAL A 282 -13.48 18.69 -27.92
N GLU A 283 -12.48 18.26 -27.16
CA GLU A 283 -12.45 16.96 -26.50
C GLU A 283 -12.26 17.17 -25.00
N LEU A 284 -13.27 16.75 -24.23
CA LEU A 284 -13.23 16.64 -22.79
C LEU A 284 -13.17 15.16 -22.41
N SER A 285 -12.36 14.82 -21.44
CA SER A 285 -12.23 13.46 -20.87
C SER A 285 -12.10 13.51 -19.36
N ASP A 286 -12.10 12.35 -18.74
CA ASP A 286 -11.89 12.17 -17.30
C ASP A 286 -12.80 13.07 -16.47
N ILE A 287 -14.07 13.18 -16.89
CA ILE A 287 -15.07 14.03 -16.23
C ILE A 287 -15.60 13.25 -15.03
N ALA A 288 -15.40 13.80 -13.83
CA ALA A 288 -15.79 13.16 -12.58
C ALA A 288 -16.23 14.19 -11.54
N TYR A 289 -17.06 13.75 -10.60
CA TYR A 289 -17.34 14.47 -9.36
C TYR A 289 -16.47 13.89 -8.25
N VAL A 290 -15.61 14.72 -7.68
CA VAL A 290 -14.66 14.31 -6.63
C VAL A 290 -14.62 15.39 -5.54
N ASP A 291 -14.89 15.01 -4.31
CA ASP A 291 -14.77 15.88 -3.12
C ASP A 291 -15.44 17.25 -3.23
N GLY A 292 -16.62 17.33 -3.84
CA GLY A 292 -17.37 18.57 -4.01
C GLY A 292 -17.00 19.35 -5.27
N TYR A 293 -16.09 18.84 -6.09
CA TYR A 293 -15.64 19.48 -7.34
C TYR A 293 -16.02 18.64 -8.56
N ILE A 294 -16.24 19.33 -9.67
CA ILE A 294 -16.24 18.73 -11.00
C ILE A 294 -14.84 18.84 -11.56
N ARG A 295 -14.23 17.70 -11.87
CA ARG A 295 -12.92 17.59 -12.51
C ARG A 295 -13.08 17.14 -13.95
N PHE A 296 -12.27 17.69 -14.86
CA PHE A 296 -12.27 17.32 -16.29
C PHE A 296 -10.92 17.62 -16.93
N THR A 297 -10.61 16.92 -18.03
CA THR A 297 -9.37 17.09 -18.79
C THR A 297 -9.68 17.62 -20.19
N VAL A 298 -8.96 18.64 -20.61
CA VAL A 298 -8.88 19.13 -21.99
C VAL A 298 -7.62 18.54 -22.61
N LYS A 299 -7.76 17.49 -23.42
CA LYS A 299 -6.61 16.79 -24.03
C LYS A 299 -5.86 17.64 -25.05
N LYS A 300 -6.60 18.47 -25.81
CA LYS A 300 -6.05 19.35 -26.81
C LYS A 300 -6.82 20.66 -26.79
N PHE A 301 -6.10 21.77 -26.73
CA PHE A 301 -6.73 23.08 -26.81
C PHE A 301 -7.19 23.38 -28.22
N VAL A 302 -8.48 23.62 -28.38
CA VAL A 302 -9.15 24.06 -29.62
C VAL A 302 -10.14 25.12 -29.25
N LYS A 303 -10.18 26.23 -30.02
CA LYS A 303 -11.17 27.27 -29.81
C LYS A 303 -12.59 26.71 -29.97
N GLY A 304 -13.39 26.89 -28.97
CA GLY A 304 -14.75 26.38 -28.93
C GLY A 304 -15.30 26.41 -27.52
N ASN A 305 -16.38 25.74 -27.32
CA ASN A 305 -16.97 25.60 -26.00
C ASN A 305 -17.62 24.23 -25.84
N ALA A 306 -17.87 23.88 -24.59
CA ALA A 306 -18.53 22.65 -24.22
C ALA A 306 -19.44 22.88 -23.01
N SER A 307 -20.28 21.94 -22.70
CA SER A 307 -21.03 21.96 -21.47
C SER A 307 -20.89 20.62 -20.72
N ILE A 308 -20.71 20.71 -19.41
CA ILE A 308 -20.66 19.59 -18.47
C ILE A 308 -21.94 19.63 -17.66
N SER A 309 -22.61 18.50 -17.51
CA SER A 309 -23.84 18.38 -16.75
C SER A 309 -23.73 17.36 -15.62
N ALA A 310 -24.38 17.67 -14.51
CA ALA A 310 -24.66 16.72 -13.44
C ALA A 310 -26.07 16.13 -13.62
N TYR A 311 -26.20 14.83 -13.41
CA TYR A 311 -27.44 14.08 -13.56
C TYR A 311 -27.85 13.44 -12.24
N ASP A 312 -29.18 13.41 -12.02
CA ASP A 312 -29.76 12.69 -10.89
C ASP A 312 -29.46 11.19 -10.98
N ALA A 313 -28.94 10.64 -9.89
CA ALA A 313 -28.54 9.22 -9.80
C ALA A 313 -29.68 8.24 -10.02
N GLN A 314 -30.93 8.63 -9.68
CA GLN A 314 -32.10 7.75 -9.70
C GLN A 314 -32.97 7.97 -10.95
N GLN A 315 -33.13 9.22 -11.38
CA GLN A 315 -34.06 9.58 -12.44
C GLN A 315 -33.38 9.90 -13.77
N HIS A 316 -32.06 9.97 -13.81
CA HIS A 316 -31.25 10.38 -14.97
C HIS A 316 -31.63 11.73 -15.56
N LEU A 317 -32.25 12.58 -14.75
CA LEU A 317 -32.59 13.96 -15.13
C LEU A 317 -31.38 14.84 -14.92
N MET A 318 -31.17 15.79 -15.84
CA MET A 318 -30.15 16.81 -15.69
C MET A 318 -30.54 17.78 -14.56
N LEU A 319 -29.67 17.81 -13.53
CA LEU A 319 -29.85 18.68 -12.36
C LEU A 319 -29.25 20.07 -12.59
N TYR A 320 -28.08 20.13 -13.24
CA TYR A 320 -27.37 21.37 -13.51
C TYR A 320 -26.42 21.25 -14.68
N ASN A 321 -26.03 22.39 -15.24
CA ASN A 321 -25.17 22.46 -16.40
C ASN A 321 -24.19 23.64 -16.29
N TRP A 322 -22.92 23.41 -16.57
CA TRP A 322 -21.86 24.42 -16.62
C TRP A 322 -21.31 24.55 -18.03
N HIS A 323 -21.02 25.77 -18.44
CA HIS A 323 -20.36 26.07 -19.70
C HIS A 323 -18.85 26.15 -19.52
N ILE A 324 -18.11 25.51 -20.42
CA ILE A 324 -16.64 25.56 -20.52
C ILE A 324 -16.30 26.29 -21.84
N TRP A 325 -15.58 27.36 -21.74
CA TRP A 325 -15.16 28.21 -22.87
C TRP A 325 -13.67 28.10 -23.09
#